data_9740a34659da36e96a946c17ae1d9821
#
_entry.id   9740a34659da36e96a946c17ae1d9821
#
_cell.length_a   1.000
_cell.length_b   1.000
_cell.length_c   1.000
_cell.angle_alpha   90.00
_cell.angle_beta   90.00
_cell.angle_gamma   90.00
#
_symmetry.space_group_name_H-M   'P 1'
#
loop_
_entity.id
_entity.type
_entity.pdbx_description
1 polymer ?
#
loop_
_entity_poly.entity_id
_entity_poly.type
_entity_poly.pdbx_seq_one_letter_code
_entity_poly.pdbx_strand_id
1 'polypeptide(L)'
;MNLGVHFVDKELLKGSIDILLLSLLSEKDSYGYEMTKEIRKKSDEAYSMNEGTLYPALKRLEAKGFITSYWHQELEASRRKYYSITEDGRKELRKKLKNWNKISDLIHKFSEGYS
;
A
#
# COMPACT_ATOMS: atom_id res chain seq x y z
N MET A 1 -6.07 -2.23 27.95
CA MET A 1 -6.56 -2.86 26.73
C MET A 1 -7.08 -1.83 25.75
N ASN A 2 -6.71 -1.96 24.53
CA ASN A 2 -7.14 -1.04 23.49
C ASN A 2 -8.48 -1.52 22.91
N LEU A 3 -9.55 -0.82 23.23
CA LEU A 3 -10.88 -1.26 22.89
C LEU A 3 -11.32 -0.94 21.47
N GLY A 4 -10.61 -0.10 20.76
CA GLY A 4 -11.03 0.33 19.44
C GLY A 4 -10.11 -0.04 18.31
N VAL A 5 -8.98 -0.65 18.62
CA VAL A 5 -7.96 -0.92 17.62
C VAL A 5 -7.56 -2.39 17.61
N HIS A 6 -7.65 -2.99 16.44
CA HIS A 6 -7.16 -4.34 16.21
C HIS A 6 -5.94 -4.25 15.31
N PHE A 7 -4.78 -4.60 15.84
CA PHE A 7 -3.55 -4.51 15.06
C PHE A 7 -3.53 -5.57 13.97
N VAL A 8 -3.11 -5.14 12.78
CA VAL A 8 -2.99 -6.03 11.64
C VAL A 8 -1.79 -6.95 11.82
N ASP A 9 -1.98 -8.23 11.51
CA ASP A 9 -0.90 -9.21 11.53
C ASP A 9 0.05 -8.91 10.37
N LYS A 10 1.28 -8.56 10.70
CA LYS A 10 2.28 -8.15 9.69
C LYS A 10 2.65 -9.27 8.73
N GLU A 11 2.63 -10.52 9.20
CA GLU A 11 2.92 -11.65 8.32
C GLU A 11 1.83 -11.84 7.27
N LEU A 12 0.57 -11.71 7.68
CA LEU A 12 -0.54 -11.80 6.73
C LEU A 12 -0.55 -10.64 5.75
N LEU A 13 -0.16 -9.46 6.22
CA LEU A 13 -0.15 -8.26 5.39
C LEU A 13 0.97 -8.26 4.37
N LYS A 14 2.02 -9.03 4.60
CA LYS A 14 3.23 -9.01 3.79
C LYS A 14 2.98 -9.14 2.29
N GLY A 15 2.05 -9.99 1.90
CA GLY A 15 1.68 -10.18 0.50
C GLY A 15 0.82 -9.09 -0.08
N SER A 16 0.40 -8.11 0.74
CA SER A 16 -0.52 -7.05 0.32
C SER A 16 0.13 -5.66 0.29
N ILE A 17 1.42 -5.57 0.57
CA ILE A 17 2.12 -4.28 0.62
C ILE A 17 1.99 -3.53 -0.71
N ASP A 18 2.22 -4.22 -1.82
CA ASP A 18 2.15 -3.59 -3.14
C ASP A 18 0.74 -3.09 -3.44
N ILE A 19 -0.28 -3.83 -3.03
CA ILE A 19 -1.68 -3.42 -3.22
C ILE A 19 -1.94 -2.12 -2.47
N LEU A 20 -1.47 -2.03 -1.22
CA LEU A 20 -1.68 -0.81 -0.41
C LEU A 20 -1.02 0.39 -1.08
N LEU A 21 0.23 0.26 -1.52
CA LEU A 21 0.95 1.37 -2.10
C LEU A 21 0.39 1.78 -3.45
N LEU A 22 0.09 0.82 -4.32
CA LEU A 22 -0.51 1.13 -5.62
C LEU A 22 -1.89 1.75 -5.44
N SER A 23 -2.66 1.30 -4.46
CA SER A 23 -3.98 1.87 -4.18
C SER A 23 -3.89 3.33 -3.77
N LEU A 24 -2.95 3.65 -2.87
CA LEU A 24 -2.74 5.04 -2.47
C LEU A 24 -2.37 5.91 -3.66
N LEU A 25 -1.44 5.43 -4.48
CA LEU A 25 -0.97 6.21 -5.63
C LEU A 25 -1.99 6.26 -6.76
N SER A 26 -2.97 5.36 -6.77
CA SER A 26 -4.06 5.43 -7.75
C SER A 26 -4.98 6.64 -7.49
N GLU A 27 -5.01 7.14 -6.27
CA GLU A 27 -5.83 8.30 -5.93
C GLU A 27 -5.11 9.61 -6.22
N LYS A 28 -3.82 9.68 -5.88
CA LYS A 28 -3.00 10.87 -6.14
C LYS A 28 -1.53 10.54 -5.94
N ASP A 29 -0.68 11.34 -6.55
CA ASP A 29 0.76 11.26 -6.31
C ASP A 29 1.06 11.58 -4.86
N SER A 30 2.06 10.92 -4.28
CA SER A 30 2.40 11.09 -2.88
C SER A 30 3.89 10.87 -2.66
N TYR A 31 4.39 11.45 -1.57
CA TYR A 31 5.77 11.20 -1.14
C TYR A 31 5.73 10.26 0.09
N GLY A 32 6.92 9.72 0.42
CA GLY A 32 7.00 8.64 1.40
C GLY A 32 6.31 8.91 2.73
N TYR A 33 6.61 10.07 3.35
CA TYR A 33 6.01 10.41 4.63
C TYR A 33 4.49 10.49 4.55
N GLU A 34 3.97 11.09 3.47
CA GLU A 34 2.53 11.19 3.27
C GLU A 34 1.88 9.82 3.14
N MET A 35 2.56 8.90 2.45
CA MET A 35 2.06 7.54 2.31
C MET A 35 1.96 6.82 3.65
N THR A 36 2.96 6.96 4.51
CA THR A 36 2.92 6.34 5.83
C THR A 36 1.78 6.91 6.68
N LYS A 37 1.56 8.22 6.61
CA LYS A 37 0.47 8.87 7.33
C LYS A 37 -0.90 8.36 6.86
N GLU A 38 -1.07 8.24 5.54
CA GLU A 38 -2.33 7.77 4.98
C GLU A 38 -2.61 6.31 5.34
N ILE A 39 -1.59 5.48 5.37
CA ILE A 39 -1.76 4.08 5.76
C ILE A 39 -2.23 3.98 7.20
N ARG A 40 -1.60 4.75 8.10
CA ARG A 40 -2.01 4.77 9.50
C ARG A 40 -3.45 5.26 9.64
N LYS A 41 -3.78 6.34 8.95
CA LYS A 41 -5.10 6.93 9.02
C LYS A 41 -6.18 6.00 8.46
N LYS A 42 -5.96 5.46 7.26
CA LYS A 42 -6.95 4.58 6.63
C LYS A 42 -7.14 3.27 7.35
N SER A 43 -6.15 2.82 8.08
CA SER A 43 -6.25 1.58 8.87
C SER A 43 -6.73 1.85 10.30
N ASP A 44 -7.16 3.08 10.62
CA ASP A 44 -7.56 3.48 11.97
C ASP A 44 -6.47 3.12 13.00
N GLU A 45 -5.23 3.41 12.67
CA GLU A 45 -4.04 3.14 13.49
C GLU A 45 -3.72 1.64 13.66
N ALA A 46 -4.43 0.76 12.94
CA ALA A 46 -4.19 -0.69 13.06
C ALA A 46 -2.88 -1.12 12.41
N TYR A 47 -2.37 -0.35 11.47
CA TYR A 47 -1.10 -0.66 10.80
C TYR A 47 -0.29 0.60 10.58
N SER A 48 1.00 0.50 10.89
CA SER A 48 1.96 1.57 10.66
C SER A 48 3.12 0.99 9.85
N MET A 49 3.29 1.46 8.62
CA MET A 49 4.37 0.99 7.76
C MET A 49 5.63 1.81 8.04
N ASN A 50 6.71 1.12 8.40
CA ASN A 50 7.97 1.80 8.63
C ASN A 50 8.77 1.99 7.34
N GLU A 51 9.81 2.80 7.40
CA GLU A 51 10.63 3.10 6.23
C GLU A 51 11.33 1.87 5.67
N GLY A 52 11.69 0.93 6.54
CA GLY A 52 12.34 -0.31 6.13
C GLY A 52 11.45 -1.20 5.26
N THR A 53 10.14 -1.02 5.34
CA THR A 53 9.19 -1.73 4.49
C THR A 53 8.82 -0.88 3.28
N LEU A 54 8.60 0.41 3.50
CA LEU A 54 8.11 1.33 2.45
C LEU A 54 9.10 1.50 1.30
N TYR A 55 10.32 1.93 1.60
CA TYR A 55 11.26 2.31 0.53
C TYR A 55 11.74 1.14 -0.32
N PRO A 56 12.02 -0.04 0.25
CA PRO A 56 12.31 -1.21 -0.61
C PRO A 56 11.15 -1.58 -1.53
N ALA A 57 9.90 -1.45 -1.03
CA ALA A 57 8.72 -1.74 -1.86
C ALA A 57 8.58 -0.73 -3.00
N LEU A 58 8.77 0.56 -2.71
CA LEU A 58 8.73 1.60 -3.74
C LEU A 58 9.80 1.38 -4.79
N LYS A 59 11.01 1.02 -4.36
CA LYS A 59 12.11 0.75 -5.27
C LYS A 59 11.78 -0.43 -6.20
N ARG A 60 11.20 -1.48 -5.63
CA ARG A 60 10.81 -2.66 -6.40
C ARG A 60 9.72 -2.32 -7.42
N LEU A 61 8.70 -1.57 -7.00
CA LEU A 61 7.62 -1.17 -7.89
C LEU A 61 8.11 -0.27 -9.02
N GLU A 62 9.02 0.63 -8.71
CA GLU A 62 9.60 1.52 -9.71
C GLU A 62 10.45 0.73 -10.71
N ALA A 63 11.23 -0.22 -10.23
CA ALA A 63 12.05 -1.06 -11.09
C ALA A 63 11.20 -1.89 -12.06
N LYS A 64 9.99 -2.25 -11.65
CA LYS A 64 9.07 -2.99 -12.51
C LYS A 64 8.25 -2.10 -13.45
N GLY A 65 8.40 -0.79 -13.32
CA GLY A 65 7.67 0.14 -14.18
C GLY A 65 6.24 0.41 -13.76
N PHE A 66 5.86 0.02 -12.54
CA PHE A 66 4.50 0.23 -12.04
C PHE A 66 4.31 1.61 -11.44
N ILE A 67 5.40 2.25 -11.03
CA ILE A 67 5.38 3.62 -10.54
C ILE A 67 6.60 4.35 -11.10
N THR A 68 6.53 5.68 -11.12
CA THR A 68 7.66 6.54 -11.44
C THR A 68 7.84 7.53 -10.29
N SER A 69 8.95 8.24 -10.30
CA SER A 69 9.21 9.24 -9.28
C SER A 69 9.69 10.53 -9.90
N TYR A 70 9.46 11.63 -9.20
CA TYR A 70 9.93 12.94 -9.62
C TYR A 70 10.15 13.80 -8.37
N TRP A 71 10.99 14.81 -8.52
CA TRP A 71 11.26 15.76 -7.44
C TRP A 71 10.33 16.94 -7.57
N HIS A 72 9.75 17.33 -6.44
CA HIS A 72 8.85 18.48 -6.38
C HIS A 72 9.34 19.47 -5.33
N GLN A 73 9.43 20.74 -5.72
CA GLN A 73 9.83 21.83 -4.83
C GLN A 73 8.60 22.35 -4.09
N GLU A 74 8.62 22.27 -2.77
CA GLU A 74 7.52 22.77 -1.94
C GLU A 74 7.86 24.18 -1.46
N LEU A 75 7.35 25.19 -2.18
CA LEU A 75 7.58 26.59 -1.81
C LEU A 75 9.04 26.82 -1.37
N GLU A 76 9.25 27.20 -0.10
CA GLU A 76 10.58 27.42 0.45
C GLU A 76 11.14 26.17 1.13
N ALA A 77 10.35 25.12 1.20
CA ALA A 77 10.77 23.87 1.84
C ALA A 77 11.72 23.10 0.93
N SER A 78 12.34 22.08 1.49
CA SER A 78 13.20 21.20 0.73
C SER A 78 12.39 20.42 -0.30
N ARG A 79 13.10 19.98 -1.34
CA ARG A 79 12.51 19.18 -2.39
C ARG A 79 12.06 17.84 -1.82
N ARG A 80 10.95 17.33 -2.34
CA ARG A 80 10.41 16.03 -1.95
C ARG A 80 10.28 15.14 -3.16
N LYS A 81 10.57 13.88 -2.96
CA LYS A 81 10.44 12.87 -4.01
C LYS A 81 9.03 12.32 -4.00
N TYR A 82 8.30 12.63 -5.04
CA TYR A 82 6.94 12.14 -5.24
C TYR A 82 6.94 10.91 -6.11
N TYR A 83 5.95 10.06 -5.89
CA TYR A 83 5.74 8.84 -6.67
C TYR A 83 4.39 8.94 -7.36
N SER A 84 4.33 8.38 -8.55
CA SER A 84 3.13 8.41 -9.38
C SER A 84 2.91 7.02 -9.98
N ILE A 85 1.67 6.57 -9.99
CA ILE A 85 1.35 5.28 -10.58
C ILE A 85 1.33 5.40 -12.12
N THR A 86 1.86 4.39 -12.80
CA THR A 86 1.84 4.33 -14.25
C THR A 86 0.61 3.59 -14.74
N GLU A 87 0.37 3.62 -16.05
CA GLU A 87 -0.71 2.83 -16.63
C GLU A 87 -0.51 1.34 -16.36
N ASP A 88 0.74 0.87 -16.48
CA ASP A 88 1.07 -0.53 -16.14
C ASP A 88 0.83 -0.81 -14.66
N GLY A 89 1.10 0.17 -13.80
CA GLY A 89 0.81 0.05 -12.38
C GLY A 89 -0.67 -0.10 -12.10
N ARG A 90 -1.52 0.62 -12.84
CA ARG A 90 -2.97 0.51 -12.69
C ARG A 90 -3.46 -0.86 -13.12
N LYS A 91 -2.90 -1.39 -14.20
CA LYS A 91 -3.22 -2.75 -14.67
C LYS A 91 -2.81 -3.79 -13.64
N GLU A 92 -1.62 -3.61 -13.08
CA GLU A 92 -1.12 -4.53 -12.07
C GLU A 92 -1.98 -4.48 -10.80
N LEU A 93 -2.42 -3.30 -10.39
CA LEU A 93 -3.31 -3.16 -9.24
C LEU A 93 -4.61 -3.92 -9.45
N ARG A 94 -5.24 -3.75 -10.63
CA ARG A 94 -6.48 -4.48 -10.94
C ARG A 94 -6.28 -5.98 -10.89
N LYS A 95 -5.16 -6.46 -11.43
CA LYS A 95 -4.82 -7.88 -11.42
C LYS A 95 -4.63 -8.41 -10.00
N LYS A 96 -3.90 -7.66 -9.17
CA LYS A 96 -3.66 -8.05 -7.79
C LYS A 96 -4.94 -8.06 -6.97
N LEU A 97 -5.81 -7.08 -7.17
CA LEU A 97 -7.09 -7.02 -6.46
C LEU A 97 -7.97 -8.20 -6.84
N LYS A 98 -8.00 -8.56 -8.11
CA LYS A 98 -8.77 -9.71 -8.58
C LYS A 98 -8.25 -11.01 -7.95
N ASN A 99 -6.94 -11.18 -7.93
CA ASN A 99 -6.33 -12.36 -7.32
C ASN A 99 -6.58 -12.41 -5.82
N TRP A 100 -6.50 -11.26 -5.15
CA TRP A 100 -6.76 -11.19 -3.72
C TRP A 100 -8.18 -11.60 -3.39
N ASN A 101 -9.14 -11.13 -4.19
CA ASN A 101 -10.55 -11.49 -4.00
C ASN A 101 -10.77 -12.99 -4.20
N LYS A 102 -10.10 -13.60 -5.17
CA LYS A 102 -10.17 -15.03 -5.40
C LYS A 102 -9.65 -15.83 -4.20
N ILE A 103 -8.54 -15.39 -3.62
CA ILE A 103 -7.96 -16.03 -2.45
C ILE A 103 -8.89 -15.87 -1.26
N SER A 104 -9.46 -14.69 -1.08
CA SER A 104 -10.39 -14.40 0.00
C SER A 104 -11.62 -15.31 -0.10
N ASP A 105 -12.18 -15.43 -1.31
CA ASP A 105 -13.32 -16.30 -1.55
C ASP A 105 -12.99 -17.76 -1.25
N LEU A 106 -11.80 -18.19 -1.64
CA LEU A 106 -11.35 -19.55 -1.39
C LEU A 106 -11.24 -19.83 0.12
N ILE A 107 -10.68 -18.89 0.86
CA ILE A 107 -10.56 -19.00 2.31
C ILE A 107 -11.95 -19.12 2.94
N HIS A 108 -12.89 -18.28 2.49
CA HIS A 108 -14.27 -18.35 2.99
C HIS A 108 -14.90 -19.72 2.75
N LYS A 109 -14.67 -20.29 1.57
CA LYS A 109 -15.21 -21.62 1.24
C LYS A 109 -14.63 -22.69 2.14
N PHE A 110 -13.33 -22.66 2.38
CA PHE A 110 -12.67 -23.67 3.22
C PHE A 110 -12.99 -23.52 4.70
N SER A 111 -13.30 -22.30 5.14
CA SER A 111 -13.61 -22.05 6.54
C SER A 111 -15.10 -22.01 6.83
N GLU A 112 -15.93 -22.31 5.83
CA GLU A 112 -17.38 -22.31 5.99
C GLU A 112 -17.80 -23.29 7.08
N GLY A 113 -18.65 -22.81 7.97
CA GLY A 113 -19.09 -23.61 9.10
C GLY A 113 -18.23 -23.44 10.35
N TYR A 114 -17.09 -22.81 10.23
CA TYR A 114 -16.22 -22.50 11.37
C TYR A 114 -16.40 -21.03 11.73
N SER A 115 -16.88 -20.75 12.92
CA SER A 115 -17.15 -19.35 13.31
C SER A 115 -16.43 -18.92 14.57
#